data_d8a56b7b7d0426a666ed21703ea4c861
#
_entry.id   d8a56b7b7d0426a666ed21703ea4c861
#
_cell.length_a   1.000
_cell.length_b   1.000
_cell.length_c   1.000
_cell.angle_alpha   90.00
_cell.angle_beta   90.00
_cell.angle_gamma   90.00
#
_symmetry.space_group_name_H-M   'P 1'
#
loop_
_entity.id
_entity.type
_entity.pdbx_description
1 polymer ?
#
loop_
_entity_poly.entity_id
_entity_poly.type
_entity_poly.pdbx_seq_one_letter_code
_entity_poly.pdbx_strand_id
1 'polypeptide(L)'
;LLKRAWLLVPAGALVLSRRLLGAGAKATGKKYSFKGHKYTFIVDSKKCIGCGACVRACKLENSVPDGFSRTWVERYTIGKDSRVTVDSPEGALHGFQELESAPLSDVAKAFFVSKLCNHCSDPPCVPVCPVGATYQSPDGVVLTDPNYCIGCAYCIEACPYGARFKNPDTRTADKCTWCYHRITKGLLPACVEACPTGARQFGDAADPDSPIVKVLHSERVDVLRKGLGTHPKVYYIGLDAEVR
;
A
#
# COMPACT_ATOMS: atom_id res chain seq x y z
N LEU A 1 57.72 -7.98 25.15
CA LEU A 1 57.39 -9.29 24.56
C LEU A 1 55.89 -9.58 24.73
N LEU A 2 55.05 -9.10 23.80
CA LEU A 2 53.60 -9.36 23.75
C LEU A 2 53.37 -10.45 22.70
N LYS A 3 52.99 -11.64 23.14
CA LYS A 3 52.58 -12.77 22.29
C LYS A 3 51.14 -12.51 21.80
N ARG A 4 50.98 -12.36 20.49
CA ARG A 4 49.67 -12.35 19.83
C ARG A 4 49.11 -13.77 19.81
N ALA A 5 48.01 -14.00 20.52
CA ALA A 5 47.20 -15.21 20.39
C ALA A 5 46.21 -15.04 19.23
N TRP A 6 46.39 -15.83 18.20
CA TRP A 6 45.44 -15.96 17.10
C TRP A 6 44.35 -16.94 17.54
N LEU A 7 43.15 -16.46 17.75
CA LEU A 7 41.96 -17.29 17.93
C LEU A 7 41.52 -17.82 16.57
N LEU A 8 41.74 -19.09 16.34
CA LEU A 8 41.18 -19.83 15.20
C LEU A 8 39.68 -20.03 15.45
N VAL A 9 38.83 -19.33 14.68
CA VAL A 9 37.40 -19.59 14.63
C VAL A 9 37.17 -20.80 13.72
N PRO A 10 36.54 -21.89 14.21
CA PRO A 10 36.30 -23.06 13.38
C PRO A 10 35.33 -22.75 12.23
N ALA A 11 35.72 -23.17 11.02
CA ALA A 11 35.01 -22.95 9.76
C ALA A 11 33.60 -23.60 9.65
N GLY A 12 33.12 -24.19 10.75
CA GLY A 12 31.81 -24.88 10.79
C GLY A 12 30.61 -24.00 11.13
N ALA A 13 30.80 -22.75 11.59
CA ALA A 13 29.70 -21.90 12.09
C ALA A 13 29.02 -21.02 11.02
N LEU A 14 29.48 -21.02 9.76
CA LEU A 14 29.00 -20.13 8.70
C LEU A 14 27.95 -20.76 7.76
N VAL A 15 27.51 -21.99 8.01
CA VAL A 15 26.59 -22.68 7.08
C VAL A 15 25.12 -22.63 7.50
N LEU A 16 24.81 -22.19 8.73
CA LEU A 16 23.41 -22.23 9.23
C LEU A 16 22.59 -20.94 9.04
N SER A 17 23.15 -19.84 8.52
CA SER A 17 22.41 -18.56 8.39
C SER A 17 21.79 -18.31 7.00
N ARG A 18 21.91 -19.24 6.05
CA ARG A 18 21.40 -19.07 4.68
C ARG A 18 19.98 -19.59 4.43
N ARG A 19 19.27 -20.11 5.44
CA ARG A 19 17.92 -20.73 5.25
C ARG A 19 16.73 -19.89 5.75
N LEU A 20 16.93 -18.63 6.18
CA LEU A 20 15.86 -17.75 6.66
C LEU A 20 15.61 -16.52 5.78
N LEU A 21 16.21 -16.46 4.59
CA LEU A 21 15.81 -15.45 3.60
C LEU A 21 14.66 -16.02 2.78
N GLY A 22 13.49 -15.41 2.97
CA GLY A 22 12.18 -15.81 2.48
C GLY A 22 12.15 -16.43 1.10
N ALA A 23 11.24 -17.37 0.93
CA ALA A 23 10.85 -17.93 -0.36
C ALA A 23 10.33 -16.78 -1.26
N GLY A 24 11.23 -16.12 -1.95
CA GLY A 24 10.89 -15.16 -3.00
C GLY A 24 10.03 -15.90 -4.02
N ALA A 25 8.82 -15.42 -4.27
CA ALA A 25 7.95 -15.95 -5.29
C ALA A 25 8.73 -16.01 -6.61
N LYS A 26 8.98 -17.22 -7.13
CA LYS A 26 9.66 -17.40 -8.41
C LYS A 26 8.78 -16.82 -9.50
N ALA A 27 9.33 -15.87 -10.27
CA ALA A 27 8.67 -15.39 -11.48
C ALA A 27 8.29 -16.59 -12.36
N THR A 28 7.00 -16.77 -12.59
CA THR A 28 6.52 -17.82 -13.50
C THR A 28 6.85 -17.39 -14.91
N GLY A 29 7.59 -18.22 -15.68
CA GLY A 29 8.00 -17.92 -17.05
C GLY A 29 6.85 -17.85 -18.07
N LYS A 30 5.59 -17.75 -17.64
CA LYS A 30 4.42 -17.56 -18.48
C LYS A 30 4.34 -16.11 -18.95
N LYS A 31 4.11 -15.90 -20.25
CA LYS A 31 3.82 -14.57 -20.80
C LYS A 31 2.58 -14.00 -20.11
N TYR A 32 2.69 -12.78 -19.58
CA TYR A 32 1.59 -12.10 -18.90
C TYR A 32 0.39 -11.90 -19.82
N SER A 33 -0.80 -12.21 -19.35
CA SER A 33 -2.06 -11.94 -20.03
C SER A 33 -2.69 -10.68 -19.47
N PHE A 34 -3.08 -9.73 -20.32
CA PHE A 34 -3.77 -8.51 -19.90
C PHE A 34 -5.27 -8.70 -19.67
N LYS A 35 -5.81 -9.91 -19.85
CA LYS A 35 -7.24 -10.18 -19.71
C LYS A 35 -7.52 -11.23 -18.65
N GLY A 36 -8.71 -11.15 -18.06
CA GLY A 36 -9.21 -12.17 -17.13
C GLY A 36 -8.79 -11.97 -15.68
N HIS A 37 -8.04 -10.90 -15.33
CA HIS A 37 -7.68 -10.59 -13.96
C HIS A 37 -8.76 -9.80 -13.23
N LYS A 38 -8.92 -10.08 -11.93
CA LYS A 38 -9.69 -9.30 -10.96
C LYS A 38 -8.80 -8.94 -9.78
N TYR A 39 -7.75 -8.18 -10.06
CA TYR A 39 -6.81 -7.77 -9.02
C TYR A 39 -7.51 -7.07 -7.87
N THR A 40 -7.19 -7.52 -6.68
CA THR A 40 -7.80 -7.10 -5.43
C THR A 40 -6.73 -6.86 -4.38
N PHE A 41 -6.91 -5.82 -3.60
CA PHE A 41 -6.05 -5.49 -2.48
C PHE A 41 -6.87 -5.54 -1.18
N ILE A 42 -6.32 -6.13 -0.12
CA ILE A 42 -6.94 -6.13 1.21
C ILE A 42 -6.00 -5.45 2.20
N VAL A 43 -6.58 -4.62 3.05
CA VAL A 43 -5.94 -4.01 4.21
C VAL A 43 -6.67 -4.48 5.46
N ASP A 44 -6.00 -5.25 6.29
CA ASP A 44 -6.51 -5.66 7.61
C ASP A 44 -6.09 -4.62 8.65
N SER A 45 -7.01 -3.72 8.99
CA SER A 45 -6.75 -2.66 9.96
C SER A 45 -6.52 -3.18 11.38
N LYS A 46 -7.00 -4.40 11.69
CA LYS A 46 -6.78 -5.03 13.00
C LYS A 46 -5.33 -5.49 13.18
N LYS A 47 -4.64 -5.78 12.06
CA LYS A 47 -3.23 -6.21 12.04
C LYS A 47 -2.25 -5.06 11.80
N CYS A 48 -2.73 -3.90 11.38
CA CYS A 48 -1.85 -2.76 11.10
C CYS A 48 -1.32 -2.18 12.40
N ILE A 49 0.00 -2.10 12.52
CA ILE A 49 0.70 -1.57 13.70
C ILE A 49 1.32 -0.18 13.45
N GLY A 50 1.02 0.47 12.35
CA GLY A 50 1.50 1.82 12.05
C GLY A 50 3.01 1.93 11.77
N CYS A 51 3.73 0.84 11.54
CA CYS A 51 5.21 0.81 11.48
C CYS A 51 5.83 1.53 10.28
N GLY A 52 5.06 1.96 9.27
CA GLY A 52 5.55 2.65 8.07
C GLY A 52 6.37 1.80 7.09
N ALA A 53 6.57 0.50 7.33
CA ALA A 53 7.34 -0.36 6.43
C ALA A 53 6.82 -0.36 4.99
N CYS A 54 5.51 -0.34 4.81
CA CYS A 54 4.86 -0.26 3.50
C CYS A 54 5.13 1.07 2.78
N VAL A 55 5.25 2.17 3.51
CA VAL A 55 5.56 3.50 2.95
C VAL A 55 7.00 3.52 2.48
N ARG A 56 7.95 3.09 3.33
CA ARG A 56 9.37 2.99 2.98
C ARG A 56 9.60 2.09 1.77
N ALA A 57 9.01 0.89 1.77
CA ALA A 57 9.13 -0.04 0.65
C ALA A 57 8.57 0.56 -0.67
N CYS A 58 7.45 1.28 -0.59
CA CYS A 58 6.88 1.94 -1.76
C CYS A 58 7.78 3.07 -2.28
N LYS A 59 8.37 3.88 -1.38
CA LYS A 59 9.30 4.95 -1.78
C LYS A 59 10.53 4.39 -2.50
N LEU A 60 11.14 3.35 -1.94
CA LEU A 60 12.32 2.71 -2.53
C LEU A 60 12.02 2.04 -3.88
N GLU A 61 10.94 1.25 -3.95
CA GLU A 61 10.58 0.49 -5.15
C GLU A 61 10.16 1.39 -6.33
N ASN A 62 9.52 2.52 -6.03
CA ASN A 62 8.88 3.35 -7.05
C ASN A 62 9.53 4.73 -7.18
N SER A 63 10.67 4.96 -6.55
CA SER A 63 11.39 6.27 -6.55
C SER A 63 10.44 7.43 -6.26
N VAL A 64 9.62 7.31 -5.20
CA VAL A 64 8.67 8.37 -4.84
C VAL A 64 9.42 9.54 -4.22
N PRO A 65 9.24 10.78 -4.73
CA PRO A 65 9.96 11.96 -4.24
C PRO A 65 9.74 12.22 -2.75
N ASP A 66 10.68 12.92 -2.13
CA ASP A 66 10.54 13.34 -0.73
C ASP A 66 9.36 14.29 -0.56
N GLY A 67 8.72 14.23 0.62
CA GLY A 67 7.49 14.95 0.91
C GLY A 67 6.23 14.35 0.31
N PHE A 68 6.33 13.31 -0.57
CA PHE A 68 5.18 12.65 -1.20
C PHE A 68 5.09 11.17 -0.85
N SER A 69 3.88 10.61 -0.97
CA SER A 69 3.60 9.20 -0.70
C SER A 69 2.57 8.64 -1.67
N ARG A 70 2.85 7.45 -2.26
CA ARG A 70 1.85 6.68 -3.03
C ARG A 70 0.97 5.82 -2.14
N THR A 71 1.39 5.60 -0.91
CA THR A 71 0.66 4.92 0.17
C THR A 71 1.07 5.54 1.48
N TRP A 72 0.15 5.64 2.42
CA TRP A 72 0.38 6.23 3.74
C TRP A 72 -0.39 5.45 4.80
N VAL A 73 -0.09 5.71 6.06
CA VAL A 73 -0.83 5.17 7.20
C VAL A 73 -1.35 6.33 8.03
N GLU A 74 -2.62 6.29 8.38
CA GLU A 74 -3.25 7.23 9.29
C GLU A 74 -3.43 6.57 10.66
N ARG A 75 -3.13 7.30 11.74
CA ARG A 75 -3.50 6.94 13.09
C ARG A 75 -4.79 7.68 13.43
N TYR A 76 -5.79 6.92 13.83
CA TYR A 76 -7.04 7.41 14.38
C TYR A 76 -6.98 7.28 15.89
N THR A 77 -7.27 8.36 16.60
CA THR A 77 -7.37 8.39 18.06
C THR A 77 -8.73 8.92 18.43
N ILE A 78 -9.51 8.13 19.16
CA ILE A 78 -10.84 8.49 19.66
C ILE A 78 -10.71 8.73 21.15
N GLY A 79 -11.00 9.96 21.59
CA GLY A 79 -11.02 10.36 22.99
C GLY A 79 -12.25 9.80 23.72
N LYS A 80 -12.19 9.80 25.05
CA LYS A 80 -13.35 9.48 25.92
C LYS A 80 -14.50 10.48 25.74
N ASP A 81 -14.19 11.67 25.25
CA ASP A 81 -15.14 12.71 24.84
C ASP A 81 -15.71 12.51 23.44
N SER A 82 -15.45 11.36 22.82
CA SER A 82 -15.82 11.00 21.44
C SER A 82 -15.18 11.89 20.36
N ARG A 83 -14.22 12.71 20.69
CA ARG A 83 -13.46 13.49 19.70
C ARG A 83 -12.54 12.57 18.92
N VAL A 84 -12.58 12.68 17.59
CA VAL A 84 -11.71 11.92 16.68
C VAL A 84 -10.58 12.82 16.20
N THR A 85 -9.36 12.40 16.40
CA THR A 85 -8.16 13.02 15.81
C THR A 85 -7.50 12.05 14.84
N VAL A 86 -6.98 12.60 13.75
CA VAL A 86 -6.30 11.80 12.71
C VAL A 86 -4.97 12.46 12.41
N ASP A 87 -3.91 11.70 12.48
CA ASP A 87 -2.57 12.14 12.11
C ASP A 87 -1.87 11.13 11.19
N SER A 88 -0.94 11.64 10.40
CA SER A 88 -0.15 10.82 9.46
C SER A 88 1.18 11.54 9.18
N PRO A 89 2.11 11.55 10.16
CA PRO A 89 3.37 12.26 10.03
C PRO A 89 4.16 11.71 8.85
N GLU A 90 4.43 12.55 7.85
CA GLU A 90 5.11 12.18 6.60
C GLU A 90 4.54 10.90 5.93
N GLY A 91 3.20 10.71 6.03
CA GLY A 91 2.56 9.48 5.57
C GLY A 91 2.91 8.24 6.41
N ALA A 92 3.41 8.41 7.61
CA ALA A 92 3.99 7.41 8.50
C ALA A 92 5.31 6.80 7.96
N LEU A 93 6.12 7.58 7.27
CA LEU A 93 7.42 7.12 6.74
C LEU A 93 8.32 6.55 7.83
N HIS A 94 8.36 7.21 9.00
CA HIS A 94 9.14 6.81 10.16
C HIS A 94 8.30 6.11 11.25
N GLY A 95 7.06 5.72 10.92
CA GLY A 95 6.10 5.23 11.90
C GLY A 95 5.46 6.38 12.68
N PHE A 96 4.97 6.09 13.86
CA PHE A 96 4.33 7.07 14.75
C PHE A 96 5.12 7.17 16.06
N GLN A 97 5.34 8.39 16.49
CA GLN A 97 5.85 8.70 17.83
C GLN A 97 4.71 8.69 18.84
N GLU A 98 5.02 8.85 20.11
CA GLU A 98 4.02 8.97 21.17
C GLU A 98 3.08 10.16 20.88
N LEU A 99 1.84 10.06 21.39
CA LEU A 99 0.86 11.12 21.27
C LEU A 99 1.29 12.29 22.18
N GLU A 100 1.85 13.33 21.61
CA GLU A 100 2.17 14.56 22.37
C GLU A 100 0.90 15.33 22.78
N SER A 101 -0.24 15.07 22.11
CA SER A 101 -1.44 15.91 22.15
C SER A 101 -2.54 15.47 23.13
N ALA A 102 -2.45 14.25 23.70
CA ALA A 102 -3.43 13.79 24.68
C ALA A 102 -2.81 12.78 25.66
N PRO A 103 -3.05 12.91 26.97
CA PRO A 103 -2.70 11.86 27.92
C PRO A 103 -3.35 10.53 27.50
N LEU A 104 -2.63 9.43 27.60
CA LEU A 104 -3.16 8.10 27.31
C LEU A 104 -4.43 7.77 28.13
N SER A 105 -4.58 8.40 29.30
CA SER A 105 -5.76 8.30 30.15
C SER A 105 -7.05 8.76 29.46
N ASP A 106 -6.97 9.66 28.50
CA ASP A 106 -8.12 10.26 27.81
C ASP A 106 -8.45 9.60 26.48
N VAL A 107 -7.64 8.63 26.07
CA VAL A 107 -7.85 7.84 24.85
C VAL A 107 -8.77 6.67 25.14
N ALA A 108 -9.90 6.59 24.42
CA ALA A 108 -10.81 5.46 24.46
C ALA A 108 -10.39 4.35 23.47
N LYS A 109 -9.90 4.75 22.27
CA LYS A 109 -9.50 3.83 21.20
C LYS A 109 -8.45 4.48 20.31
N ALA A 110 -7.46 3.70 19.88
CA ALA A 110 -6.53 4.11 18.82
C ALA A 110 -6.29 2.94 17.85
N PHE A 111 -6.18 3.25 16.57
CA PHE A 111 -5.93 2.24 15.52
C PHE A 111 -5.28 2.87 14.29
N PHE A 112 -4.76 2.03 13.40
CA PHE A 112 -4.07 2.45 12.19
C PHE A 112 -4.82 2.01 10.95
N VAL A 113 -4.91 2.91 9.97
CA VAL A 113 -5.51 2.62 8.66
C VAL A 113 -4.50 2.93 7.57
N SER A 114 -4.07 1.89 6.87
CA SER A 114 -3.16 2.02 5.76
C SER A 114 -3.94 2.31 4.48
N LYS A 115 -3.63 3.42 3.80
CA LYS A 115 -4.34 3.89 2.61
C LYS A 115 -3.44 3.90 1.37
N LEU A 116 -4.06 3.77 0.21
CA LEU A 116 -3.42 3.80 -1.11
C LEU A 116 -4.48 4.09 -2.19
N CYS A 117 -4.07 4.19 -3.46
CA CYS A 117 -5.03 4.30 -4.56
C CYS A 117 -5.94 3.06 -4.61
N ASN A 118 -7.24 3.29 -4.71
CA ASN A 118 -8.26 2.22 -4.71
C ASN A 118 -8.39 1.49 -6.05
N HIS A 119 -7.72 1.97 -7.12
CA HIS A 119 -7.86 1.41 -8.46
C HIS A 119 -9.31 1.08 -8.82
N CYS A 120 -10.20 2.05 -8.58
CA CYS A 120 -11.65 1.95 -8.73
C CYS A 120 -12.04 1.28 -10.05
N SER A 121 -13.16 0.54 -10.06
CA SER A 121 -13.73 0.01 -11.31
C SER A 121 -14.35 1.13 -12.14
N ASP A 122 -14.95 2.12 -11.45
CA ASP A 122 -15.46 3.36 -12.06
C ASP A 122 -14.61 4.55 -11.58
N PRO A 123 -13.40 4.72 -12.17
CA PRO A 123 -12.44 5.68 -11.67
C PRO A 123 -12.76 7.10 -12.14
N PRO A 124 -13.17 8.05 -11.26
CA PRO A 124 -13.50 9.42 -11.67
C PRO A 124 -12.30 10.17 -12.23
N CYS A 125 -11.11 9.74 -11.95
CA CYS A 125 -9.88 10.34 -12.43
C CYS A 125 -9.55 10.02 -13.91
N VAL A 126 -10.22 9.03 -14.52
CA VAL A 126 -9.99 8.66 -15.92
C VAL A 126 -10.72 9.59 -16.88
N PRO A 127 -12.06 9.77 -16.79
CA PRO A 127 -12.78 10.61 -17.74
C PRO A 127 -12.42 12.10 -17.71
N VAL A 128 -11.85 12.58 -16.61
CA VAL A 128 -11.42 13.98 -16.49
C VAL A 128 -10.06 14.27 -17.12
N CYS A 129 -9.36 13.25 -17.62
CA CYS A 129 -8.04 13.45 -18.23
C CYS A 129 -8.20 13.93 -19.68
N PRO A 130 -7.86 15.20 -20.00
CA PRO A 130 -8.12 15.76 -21.33
C PRO A 130 -7.26 15.14 -22.43
N VAL A 131 -6.15 14.49 -22.05
CA VAL A 131 -5.19 13.88 -22.99
C VAL A 131 -5.15 12.35 -22.90
N GLY A 132 -6.05 11.73 -22.11
CA GLY A 132 -6.10 10.27 -21.96
C GLY A 132 -4.89 9.66 -21.23
N ALA A 133 -4.01 10.47 -20.62
CA ALA A 133 -2.83 9.98 -19.92
C ALA A 133 -3.17 9.12 -18.70
N THR A 134 -4.29 9.40 -18.02
CA THR A 134 -4.83 8.53 -16.98
C THR A 134 -5.84 7.58 -17.62
N TYR A 135 -5.61 6.29 -17.48
CA TYR A 135 -6.41 5.25 -18.12
C TYR A 135 -6.56 4.02 -17.22
N GLN A 136 -7.48 3.15 -17.57
CA GLN A 136 -7.61 1.83 -16.99
C GLN A 136 -7.07 0.81 -17.98
N SER A 137 -6.11 -0.01 -17.55
CA SER A 137 -5.56 -1.10 -18.35
C SER A 137 -6.58 -2.24 -18.52
N PRO A 138 -6.41 -3.12 -19.52
CA PRO A 138 -7.36 -4.23 -19.77
C PRO A 138 -7.51 -5.21 -18.60
N ASP A 139 -6.53 -5.29 -17.70
CA ASP A 139 -6.56 -6.05 -16.45
C ASP A 139 -7.16 -5.24 -15.27
N GLY A 140 -7.72 -4.07 -15.56
CA GLY A 140 -8.45 -3.24 -14.62
C GLY A 140 -7.59 -2.37 -13.70
N VAL A 141 -6.27 -2.30 -13.90
CA VAL A 141 -5.40 -1.42 -13.10
C VAL A 141 -5.48 0.01 -13.64
N VAL A 142 -5.74 0.99 -12.78
CA VAL A 142 -5.73 2.40 -13.19
C VAL A 142 -4.30 2.91 -13.19
N LEU A 143 -3.83 3.41 -14.32
CA LEU A 143 -2.46 3.87 -14.54
C LEU A 143 -2.42 5.33 -15.01
N THR A 144 -1.24 5.90 -15.04
CA THR A 144 -0.95 7.21 -15.67
C THR A 144 0.30 7.05 -16.51
N ASP A 145 0.21 7.41 -17.78
CA ASP A 145 1.37 7.46 -18.66
C ASP A 145 2.02 8.85 -18.53
N PRO A 146 3.23 8.94 -18.00
CA PRO A 146 3.91 10.21 -17.79
C PRO A 146 4.29 10.89 -19.11
N ASN A 147 4.42 10.16 -20.23
CA ASN A 147 4.79 10.72 -21.51
C ASN A 147 3.65 11.52 -22.16
N TYR A 148 2.40 11.17 -21.84
CA TYR A 148 1.21 11.90 -22.31
C TYR A 148 0.67 12.89 -21.28
N CYS A 149 1.10 12.79 -20.01
CA CYS A 149 0.57 13.62 -18.94
C CYS A 149 1.07 15.07 -19.03
N ILE A 150 0.16 16.03 -19.20
CA ILE A 150 0.46 17.47 -19.25
C ILE A 150 0.50 18.14 -17.86
N GLY A 151 0.29 17.39 -16.77
CA GLY A 151 0.36 17.90 -15.40
C GLY A 151 -0.76 18.87 -15.00
N CYS A 152 -1.93 18.83 -15.66
CA CYS A 152 -3.07 19.73 -15.41
C CYS A 152 -3.76 19.55 -14.04
N ALA A 153 -3.47 18.46 -13.33
CA ALA A 153 -3.99 18.11 -12.00
C ALA A 153 -5.48 17.73 -11.91
N TYR A 154 -6.28 17.77 -12.98
CA TYR A 154 -7.71 17.43 -12.92
C TYR A 154 -7.99 16.05 -12.29
N CYS A 155 -7.17 15.06 -12.59
CA CYS A 155 -7.28 13.73 -11.98
C CYS A 155 -6.91 13.69 -10.49
N ILE A 156 -6.15 14.67 -9.99
CA ILE A 156 -5.82 14.83 -8.57
C ILE A 156 -7.05 15.35 -7.85
N GLU A 157 -7.64 16.43 -8.34
CA GLU A 157 -8.86 17.04 -7.78
C GLU A 157 -10.08 16.09 -7.86
N ALA A 158 -10.20 15.31 -8.94
CA ALA A 158 -11.28 14.35 -9.09
C ALA A 158 -11.17 13.13 -8.20
N CYS A 159 -10.02 12.90 -7.53
CA CYS A 159 -9.83 11.73 -6.69
C CYS A 159 -10.42 11.95 -5.29
N PRO A 160 -11.54 11.29 -4.92
CA PRO A 160 -12.16 11.54 -3.62
C PRO A 160 -11.36 10.96 -2.44
N TYR A 161 -10.32 10.22 -2.72
CA TYR A 161 -9.47 9.55 -1.72
C TYR A 161 -8.16 10.27 -1.45
N GLY A 162 -7.86 11.37 -2.16
CA GLY A 162 -6.57 12.05 -2.03
C GLY A 162 -5.35 11.19 -2.45
N ALA A 163 -5.57 10.15 -3.26
CA ALA A 163 -4.55 9.14 -3.56
C ALA A 163 -3.65 9.52 -4.76
N ARG A 164 -3.65 10.79 -5.15
CA ARG A 164 -2.85 11.32 -6.26
C ARG A 164 -2.14 12.60 -5.85
N PHE A 165 -0.99 12.82 -6.43
CA PHE A 165 -0.22 14.05 -6.26
C PHE A 165 0.45 14.46 -7.57
N LYS A 166 0.90 15.71 -7.65
CA LYS A 166 1.75 16.17 -8.74
C LYS A 166 3.20 15.87 -8.37
N ASN A 167 3.84 15.00 -9.12
CA ASN A 167 5.24 14.65 -8.92
C ASN A 167 6.12 15.86 -9.26
N PRO A 168 6.95 16.36 -8.33
CA PRO A 168 7.75 17.55 -8.54
C PRO A 168 8.84 17.38 -9.61
N ASP A 169 9.38 16.16 -9.75
CA ASP A 169 10.48 15.86 -10.65
C ASP A 169 10.00 15.75 -12.10
N THR A 170 8.91 15.00 -12.31
CA THR A 170 8.36 14.76 -13.64
C THR A 170 7.29 15.77 -14.05
N ARG A 171 6.77 16.55 -13.10
CA ARG A 171 5.63 17.47 -13.24
C ARG A 171 4.33 16.81 -13.71
N THR A 172 4.25 15.51 -13.66
CA THR A 172 3.09 14.70 -14.05
C THR A 172 2.28 14.27 -12.83
N ALA A 173 1.04 13.80 -13.04
CA ALA A 173 0.25 13.21 -11.98
C ALA A 173 0.81 11.82 -11.62
N ASP A 174 0.99 11.59 -10.32
CA ASP A 174 1.53 10.34 -9.79
C ASP A 174 0.58 9.72 -8.75
N LYS A 175 0.66 8.40 -8.57
CA LYS A 175 -0.13 7.62 -7.62
C LYS A 175 0.38 6.18 -7.51
N CYS A 176 -0.16 5.42 -6.57
CA CYS A 176 0.06 3.98 -6.49
C CYS A 176 -0.34 3.29 -7.79
N THR A 177 0.52 2.42 -8.30
CA THR A 177 0.31 1.58 -9.50
C THR A 177 0.12 0.10 -9.17
N TRP A 178 -0.02 -0.26 -7.88
CA TRP A 178 0.09 -1.63 -7.37
C TRP A 178 1.41 -2.32 -7.77
N CYS A 179 2.46 -1.50 -7.97
CA CYS A 179 3.74 -1.98 -8.49
C CYS A 179 3.55 -2.78 -9.79
N TYR A 180 2.91 -2.16 -10.80
CA TYR A 180 2.50 -2.82 -12.05
C TYR A 180 3.64 -3.61 -12.71
N HIS A 181 4.85 -3.07 -12.65
CA HIS A 181 6.08 -3.72 -13.12
C HIS A 181 6.45 -5.02 -12.38
N ARG A 182 5.87 -5.23 -11.17
CA ARG A 182 6.04 -6.45 -10.38
C ARG A 182 4.89 -7.42 -10.61
N ILE A 183 3.63 -6.96 -10.50
CA ILE A 183 2.47 -7.85 -10.60
C ILE A 183 2.35 -8.50 -11.98
N THR A 184 2.75 -7.80 -13.05
CA THR A 184 2.84 -8.37 -14.41
C THR A 184 3.93 -9.44 -14.57
N LYS A 185 4.81 -9.59 -13.59
CA LYS A 185 5.82 -10.65 -13.50
C LYS A 185 5.44 -11.73 -12.48
N GLY A 186 4.22 -11.68 -11.93
CA GLY A 186 3.76 -12.62 -10.91
C GLY A 186 4.35 -12.36 -9.51
N LEU A 187 4.92 -11.17 -9.28
CA LEU A 187 5.46 -10.78 -7.98
C LEU A 187 4.43 -9.94 -7.20
N LEU A 188 4.49 -9.97 -5.89
CA LEU A 188 3.65 -9.14 -5.03
C LEU A 188 4.11 -7.67 -5.06
N PRO A 189 3.20 -6.70 -4.83
CA PRO A 189 3.58 -5.31 -4.58
C PRO A 189 4.58 -5.19 -3.43
N ALA A 190 5.58 -4.33 -3.54
CA ALA A 190 6.64 -4.17 -2.53
C ALA A 190 6.09 -3.89 -1.12
N CYS A 191 5.02 -3.09 -1.02
CA CYS A 191 4.38 -2.76 0.25
C CYS A 191 3.64 -3.95 0.89
N VAL A 192 3.31 -4.99 0.13
CA VAL A 192 2.74 -6.24 0.63
C VAL A 192 3.85 -7.12 1.18
N GLU A 193 4.94 -7.31 0.41
CA GLU A 193 6.09 -8.11 0.85
C GLU A 193 6.75 -7.53 2.11
N ALA A 194 6.81 -6.21 2.22
CA ALA A 194 7.42 -5.54 3.37
C ALA A 194 6.53 -5.48 4.62
N CYS A 195 5.26 -5.92 4.55
CA CYS A 195 4.36 -5.83 5.69
C CYS A 195 4.64 -6.93 6.72
N PRO A 196 5.19 -6.61 7.92
CA PRO A 196 5.63 -7.63 8.86
C PRO A 196 4.47 -8.39 9.52
N THR A 197 3.29 -7.78 9.57
CA THR A 197 2.10 -8.37 10.21
C THR A 197 1.14 -9.04 9.22
N GLY A 198 1.43 -8.97 7.92
CA GLY A 198 0.50 -9.43 6.89
C GLY A 198 -0.81 -8.62 6.82
N ALA A 199 -0.81 -7.39 7.35
CA ALA A 199 -1.95 -6.49 7.26
C ALA A 199 -2.31 -6.11 5.82
N ARG A 200 -1.35 -6.21 4.90
CA ARG A 200 -1.56 -5.95 3.48
C ARG A 200 -1.51 -7.24 2.69
N GLN A 201 -2.51 -7.45 1.86
CA GLN A 201 -2.62 -8.62 1.01
C GLN A 201 -3.00 -8.18 -0.40
N PHE A 202 -2.52 -8.91 -1.40
CA PHE A 202 -2.80 -8.65 -2.80
C PHE A 202 -2.94 -9.97 -3.54
N GLY A 203 -3.86 -10.04 -4.48
CA GLY A 203 -4.03 -11.23 -5.31
C GLY A 203 -5.03 -11.00 -6.43
N ASP A 204 -5.22 -12.05 -7.20
CA ASP A 204 -6.21 -12.10 -8.28
C ASP A 204 -7.45 -12.83 -7.80
N ALA A 205 -8.58 -12.13 -7.68
CA ALA A 205 -9.86 -12.72 -7.30
C ALA A 205 -10.54 -13.50 -8.46
N ALA A 206 -9.95 -13.49 -9.66
CA ALA A 206 -10.39 -14.36 -10.75
C ALA A 206 -9.79 -15.78 -10.63
N ASP A 207 -8.72 -15.94 -9.85
CA ASP A 207 -8.14 -17.24 -9.54
C ASP A 207 -8.79 -17.80 -8.26
N PRO A 208 -9.59 -18.88 -8.34
CA PRO A 208 -10.28 -19.45 -7.18
C PRO A 208 -9.32 -19.99 -6.11
N ASP A 209 -8.08 -20.34 -6.49
CA ASP A 209 -7.07 -20.84 -5.57
C ASP A 209 -6.29 -19.71 -4.89
N SER A 210 -6.49 -18.48 -5.32
CA SER A 210 -5.82 -17.31 -4.74
C SER A 210 -6.17 -17.15 -3.25
N PRO A 211 -5.17 -16.96 -2.36
CA PRO A 211 -5.42 -16.73 -0.93
C PRO A 211 -6.37 -15.58 -0.65
N ILE A 212 -6.42 -14.57 -1.53
CA ILE A 212 -7.29 -13.41 -1.35
C ILE A 212 -8.77 -13.76 -1.46
N VAL A 213 -9.12 -14.77 -2.27
CA VAL A 213 -10.49 -15.26 -2.43
C VAL A 213 -10.98 -15.86 -1.11
N LYS A 214 -10.14 -16.64 -0.44
CA LYS A 214 -10.47 -17.22 0.89
C LYS A 214 -10.77 -16.12 1.90
N VAL A 215 -9.95 -15.07 1.93
CA VAL A 215 -10.15 -13.94 2.85
C VAL A 215 -11.45 -13.20 2.53
N LEU A 216 -11.76 -12.93 1.25
CA LEU A 216 -13.00 -12.27 0.84
C LEU A 216 -14.25 -13.07 1.20
N HIS A 217 -14.16 -14.40 1.28
CA HIS A 217 -15.27 -15.27 1.67
C HIS A 217 -15.42 -15.44 3.19
N SER A 218 -14.31 -15.37 3.94
CA SER A 218 -14.31 -15.63 5.39
C SER A 218 -14.45 -14.36 6.24
N GLU A 219 -14.08 -13.19 5.70
CA GLU A 219 -14.04 -11.96 6.47
C GLU A 219 -15.08 -10.94 5.99
N ARG A 220 -15.64 -10.20 6.94
CA ARG A 220 -16.43 -9.02 6.60
C ARG A 220 -15.49 -7.90 6.11
N VAL A 221 -15.62 -7.54 4.86
CA VAL A 221 -14.85 -6.49 4.24
C VAL A 221 -15.69 -5.24 3.99
N ASP A 222 -15.02 -4.11 3.99
CA ASP A 222 -15.60 -2.80 3.75
C ASP A 222 -14.76 -2.01 2.73
N VAL A 223 -15.27 -0.91 2.23
CA VAL A 223 -14.54 0.00 1.33
C VAL A 223 -14.62 1.44 1.83
N LEU A 224 -13.62 2.25 1.51
CA LEU A 224 -13.67 3.68 1.82
C LEU A 224 -14.76 4.36 1.00
N ARG A 225 -15.50 5.30 1.63
CA ARG A 225 -16.47 6.19 0.97
C ARG A 225 -17.47 5.46 0.06
N LYS A 226 -18.12 4.44 0.57
CA LYS A 226 -19.10 3.59 -0.15
C LYS A 226 -20.11 4.36 -1.00
N GLY A 227 -20.62 5.49 -0.48
CA GLY A 227 -21.67 6.29 -1.14
C GLY A 227 -21.26 6.98 -2.43
N LEU A 228 -19.97 6.93 -2.83
CA LEU A 228 -19.49 7.66 -4.02
C LEU A 228 -19.59 6.85 -5.33
N GLY A 229 -20.01 5.58 -5.30
CA GLY A 229 -20.22 4.78 -6.50
C GLY A 229 -18.96 4.51 -7.34
N THR A 230 -17.78 4.68 -6.79
CA THR A 230 -16.51 4.50 -7.54
C THR A 230 -16.05 3.04 -7.63
N HIS A 231 -16.71 2.14 -6.94
CA HIS A 231 -16.41 0.70 -6.86
C HIS A 231 -14.93 0.40 -6.60
N PRO A 232 -14.42 0.73 -5.37
CA PRO A 232 -13.04 0.48 -4.98
C PRO A 232 -12.66 -0.99 -5.07
N LYS A 233 -11.41 -1.29 -5.46
CA LYS A 233 -10.83 -2.64 -5.43
C LYS A 233 -9.84 -2.84 -4.27
N VAL A 234 -9.79 -1.89 -3.34
CA VAL A 234 -9.12 -2.03 -2.04
C VAL A 234 -10.20 -2.24 -0.98
N TYR A 235 -10.16 -3.39 -0.37
CA TYR A 235 -11.07 -3.79 0.69
C TYR A 235 -10.40 -3.71 2.05
N TYR A 236 -11.16 -3.42 3.07
CA TYR A 236 -10.68 -3.25 4.44
C TYR A 236 -11.37 -4.25 5.37
N ILE A 237 -10.59 -4.92 6.21
CA ILE A 237 -11.07 -5.73 7.32
C ILE A 237 -10.98 -4.89 8.59
N GLY A 238 -12.07 -4.87 9.36
CA GLY A 238 -12.12 -4.15 10.63
C GLY A 238 -12.03 -2.63 10.50
N LEU A 239 -12.55 -2.08 9.40
CA LEU A 239 -12.65 -0.63 9.22
C LEU A 239 -13.62 -0.06 10.24
N ASP A 240 -13.17 0.96 10.98
CA ASP A 240 -14.00 1.69 11.92
C ASP A 240 -14.96 2.66 11.21
N ALA A 241 -16.12 2.93 11.79
CA ALA A 241 -17.12 3.85 11.24
C ALA A 241 -16.60 5.29 11.11
N GLU A 242 -15.60 5.67 11.89
CA GLU A 242 -14.98 7.00 11.89
C GLU A 242 -14.01 7.21 10.70
N VAL A 243 -13.68 6.15 9.97
CA VAL A 243 -12.73 6.25 8.83
C VAL A 243 -13.45 6.81 7.59
N ARG A 244 -12.95 7.91 7.07
CA ARG A 244 -13.50 8.66 5.93
C ARG A 244 -12.58 8.61 4.72
#